data_fc8ee1da431d2e92084e3573172fc2f5
#
_entry.id   fc8ee1da431d2e92084e3573172fc2f5
#
_cell.length_a   1.000
_cell.length_b   1.000
_cell.length_c   1.000
_cell.angle_alpha   90.00
_cell.angle_beta   90.00
_cell.angle_gamma   90.00
#
_symmetry.space_group_name_H-M   'P 1'
#
loop_
_entity.id
_entity.type
_entity.pdbx_description
1 polymer ?
#
loop_
_entity_poly.entity_id
_entity_poly.type
_entity_poly.pdbx_seq_one_letter_code
_entity_poly.pdbx_strand_id
1 'polypeptide(L)'
;MKTTLLLIPALLLGISPLAAQQKRTSPRETITKQIQGATITVVYSRPFTKDPKSGETRKIWGALVPYGKVWRTGADEATTFTTDKDLEIGGTAIPAGTYSLFTLPEENGAKLIINKQTGQWGTRHDQSQDLARTDLKKDSLAQPAEQFTISVEQNEGSGGELKLMWENVSYSTPFSVKK
;
A
#
# COMPACT_ATOMS: atom_id res chain seq x y z
N MET A 1 -10.67 76.27 8.40
CA MET A 1 -10.40 75.00 9.16
C MET A 1 -10.63 73.84 8.20
N LYS A 2 -9.57 73.13 7.79
CA LYS A 2 -9.66 71.97 6.90
C LYS A 2 -9.48 70.71 7.77
N THR A 3 -10.55 69.93 7.91
CA THR A 3 -10.54 68.68 8.68
C THR A 3 -10.08 67.53 7.77
N THR A 4 -8.89 66.99 8.05
CA THR A 4 -8.34 65.85 7.31
C THR A 4 -8.85 64.57 7.96
N LEU A 5 -9.65 63.79 7.25
CA LEU A 5 -10.14 62.46 7.68
C LEU A 5 -9.10 61.38 7.36
N LEU A 6 -8.51 60.78 8.38
CA LEU A 6 -7.60 59.64 8.27
C LEU A 6 -8.42 58.36 8.11
N LEU A 7 -8.31 57.72 6.97
CA LEU A 7 -8.83 56.35 6.74
C LEU A 7 -7.77 55.34 7.22
N ILE A 8 -8.12 54.54 8.22
CA ILE A 8 -7.32 53.41 8.69
C ILE A 8 -7.76 52.17 7.93
N PRO A 9 -6.90 51.47 7.14
CA PRO A 9 -7.28 50.23 6.50
C PRO A 9 -7.35 49.11 7.56
N ALA A 10 -8.53 48.47 7.67
CA ALA A 10 -8.75 47.30 8.48
C ALA A 10 -8.09 46.07 7.78
N LEU A 11 -7.04 45.53 8.40
CA LEU A 11 -6.36 44.31 7.98
C LEU A 11 -7.23 43.10 8.37
N LEU A 12 -7.98 42.55 7.44
CA LEU A 12 -8.71 41.28 7.60
C LEU A 12 -7.72 40.12 7.61
N LEU A 13 -7.36 39.66 8.81
CA LEU A 13 -6.65 38.41 9.02
C LEU A 13 -7.59 37.24 8.66
N GLY A 14 -7.42 36.69 7.47
CA GLY A 14 -8.11 35.47 7.04
C GLY A 14 -7.68 34.28 7.89
N ILE A 15 -8.53 33.85 8.80
CA ILE A 15 -8.37 32.58 9.54
C ILE A 15 -8.72 31.46 8.55
N SER A 16 -7.72 30.81 7.93
CA SER A 16 -7.94 29.59 7.17
C SER A 16 -8.38 28.50 8.15
N PRO A 17 -9.52 27.83 7.94
CA PRO A 17 -9.91 26.71 8.80
C PRO A 17 -8.89 25.59 8.61
N LEU A 18 -8.19 25.25 9.71
CA LEU A 18 -7.39 24.04 9.79
C LEU A 18 -8.34 22.86 9.68
N ALA A 19 -8.44 22.29 8.47
CA ALA A 19 -9.26 21.10 8.25
C ALA A 19 -8.75 19.99 9.19
N ALA A 20 -9.52 19.66 10.21
CA ALA A 20 -9.22 18.57 11.12
C ALA A 20 -9.12 17.29 10.29
N GLN A 21 -7.91 16.77 10.12
CA GLN A 21 -7.65 15.54 9.38
C GLN A 21 -8.31 14.40 10.15
N GLN A 22 -9.41 13.86 9.59
CA GLN A 22 -10.16 12.77 10.21
C GLN A 22 -9.19 11.60 10.44
N LYS A 23 -9.03 11.19 11.70
CA LYS A 23 -8.13 10.10 12.10
C LYS A 23 -8.55 8.81 11.39
N ARG A 24 -7.71 8.30 10.49
CA ARG A 24 -7.95 7.04 9.78
C ARG A 24 -7.93 5.88 10.76
N THR A 25 -8.85 4.92 10.60
CA THR A 25 -8.85 3.67 11.38
C THR A 25 -7.72 2.73 10.98
N SER A 26 -7.23 2.87 9.74
CA SER A 26 -6.06 2.16 9.20
C SER A 26 -4.98 3.19 8.87
N PRO A 27 -3.95 3.34 9.71
CA PRO A 27 -2.89 4.31 9.46
C PRO A 27 -2.24 4.09 8.09
N ARG A 28 -1.95 5.19 7.38
CA ARG A 28 -1.22 5.15 6.12
C ARG A 28 0.28 5.16 6.39
N GLU A 29 1.00 4.30 5.68
CA GLU A 29 2.46 4.20 5.76
C GLU A 29 3.07 4.34 4.38
N THR A 30 4.29 4.87 4.35
CA THR A 30 5.16 4.91 3.18
C THR A 30 6.47 4.24 3.55
N ILE A 31 6.86 3.22 2.81
CA ILE A 31 8.18 2.61 2.89
C ILE A 31 8.95 2.91 1.61
N THR A 32 10.22 3.25 1.75
CA THR A 32 11.13 3.46 0.62
C THR A 32 12.41 2.66 0.86
N LYS A 33 12.84 1.88 -0.12
CA LYS A 33 14.05 1.04 -0.07
C LYS A 33 14.88 1.20 -1.33
N GLN A 34 16.21 1.19 -1.15
CA GLN A 34 17.17 1.10 -2.23
C GLN A 34 17.60 -0.36 -2.39
N ILE A 35 17.30 -0.96 -3.53
CA ILE A 35 17.65 -2.36 -3.86
C ILE A 35 18.39 -2.37 -5.19
N GLN A 36 19.66 -2.70 -5.17
CA GLN A 36 20.51 -2.80 -6.40
C GLN A 36 20.43 -1.54 -7.28
N GLY A 37 20.38 -0.35 -6.66
CA GLY A 37 20.29 0.93 -7.36
C GLY A 37 18.89 1.31 -7.83
N ALA A 38 17.88 0.49 -7.58
CA ALA A 38 16.47 0.84 -7.74
C ALA A 38 15.92 1.44 -6.46
N THR A 39 15.17 2.52 -6.59
CA THR A 39 14.34 3.07 -5.51
C THR A 39 12.94 2.49 -5.59
N ILE A 40 12.54 1.74 -4.57
CA ILE A 40 11.20 1.15 -4.48
C ILE A 40 10.45 1.84 -3.37
N THR A 41 9.27 2.39 -3.68
CA THR A 41 8.40 3.05 -2.72
C THR A 41 7.03 2.36 -2.70
N VAL A 42 6.56 1.99 -1.52
CA VAL A 42 5.20 1.44 -1.32
C VAL A 42 4.44 2.35 -0.37
N VAL A 43 3.23 2.74 -0.79
CA VAL A 43 2.30 3.55 0.03
C VAL A 43 1.02 2.75 0.23
N TYR A 44 0.67 2.48 1.47
CA TYR A 44 -0.45 1.61 1.80
C TYR A 44 -1.10 1.98 3.13
N SER A 45 -2.34 1.56 3.34
CA SER A 45 -3.01 1.70 4.63
C SER A 45 -2.98 0.36 5.38
N ARG A 46 -2.72 0.42 6.69
CA ARG A 46 -2.41 -0.70 7.56
C ARG A 46 -3.58 -1.05 8.48
N PRO A 47 -4.49 -1.96 8.08
CA PRO A 47 -5.55 -2.41 8.98
C PRO A 47 -5.00 -3.29 10.10
N PHE A 48 -5.65 -3.24 11.27
CA PHE A 48 -5.34 -4.06 12.42
C PHE A 48 -6.08 -5.40 12.38
N THR A 49 -5.54 -6.43 13.04
CA THR A 49 -6.25 -7.69 13.29
C THR A 49 -7.47 -7.47 14.18
N LYS A 50 -7.34 -6.59 15.19
CA LYS A 50 -8.46 -6.17 16.03
C LYS A 50 -9.38 -5.20 15.30
N ASP A 51 -10.68 -5.36 15.47
CA ASP A 51 -11.65 -4.40 15.00
C ASP A 51 -11.49 -3.08 15.76
N PRO A 52 -11.33 -1.94 15.07
CA PRO A 52 -11.06 -0.67 15.73
C PRO A 52 -12.25 -0.11 16.52
N LYS A 53 -13.46 -0.65 16.33
CA LYS A 53 -14.67 -0.20 17.03
C LYS A 53 -14.98 -1.09 18.24
N SER A 54 -14.98 -2.44 18.06
CA SER A 54 -15.31 -3.38 19.12
C SER A 54 -14.09 -3.83 19.94
N GLY A 55 -12.86 -3.72 19.37
CA GLY A 55 -11.65 -4.25 19.97
C GLY A 55 -11.49 -5.77 19.83
N GLU A 56 -12.46 -6.46 19.24
CA GLU A 56 -12.44 -7.90 19.04
C GLU A 56 -11.46 -8.32 17.97
N THR A 57 -10.80 -9.46 18.19
CA THR A 57 -9.92 -10.07 17.18
C THR A 57 -10.76 -10.61 16.03
N ARG A 58 -10.45 -10.19 14.80
CA ARG A 58 -11.15 -10.64 13.60
C ARG A 58 -10.40 -11.81 12.97
N LYS A 59 -11.14 -12.74 12.42
CA LYS A 59 -10.59 -13.72 11.48
C LYS A 59 -10.31 -13.00 10.16
N ILE A 60 -9.03 -12.98 9.75
CA ILE A 60 -8.59 -12.25 8.56
C ILE A 60 -8.80 -13.09 7.32
N TRP A 61 -8.00 -14.13 7.15
CA TRP A 61 -7.96 -14.94 5.95
C TRP A 61 -9.16 -15.86 5.84
N GLY A 62 -9.84 -15.83 4.67
CA GLY A 62 -11.08 -16.56 4.43
C GLY A 62 -12.34 -15.89 5.03
N ALA A 63 -12.19 -14.75 5.74
CA ALA A 63 -13.33 -14.01 6.31
C ALA A 63 -13.27 -12.51 5.95
N LEU A 64 -12.51 -11.69 6.68
CA LEU A 64 -12.35 -10.25 6.34
C LEU A 64 -11.72 -10.07 4.95
N VAL A 65 -10.78 -10.92 4.61
CA VAL A 65 -10.16 -11.06 3.28
C VAL A 65 -10.56 -12.42 2.71
N PRO A 66 -11.69 -12.49 1.96
CA PRO A 66 -12.22 -13.76 1.46
C PRO A 66 -11.29 -14.40 0.41
N TYR A 67 -11.14 -15.71 0.45
CA TYR A 67 -10.45 -16.45 -0.60
C TYR A 67 -11.19 -16.34 -1.96
N GLY A 68 -10.45 -16.32 -3.04
CA GLY A 68 -10.98 -16.19 -4.40
C GLY A 68 -11.52 -14.78 -4.73
N LYS A 69 -11.30 -13.79 -3.87
CA LYS A 69 -11.70 -12.39 -4.13
C LYS A 69 -10.49 -11.48 -4.16
N VAL A 70 -10.45 -10.58 -5.15
CA VAL A 70 -9.38 -9.57 -5.23
C VAL A 70 -9.47 -8.64 -4.03
N TRP A 71 -8.34 -8.51 -3.32
CA TRP A 71 -8.17 -7.62 -2.16
C TRP A 71 -7.18 -6.51 -2.49
N ARG A 72 -7.47 -5.30 -2.00
CA ARG A 72 -6.69 -4.07 -2.21
C ARG A 72 -5.30 -4.05 -1.57
N THR A 73 -4.83 -5.17 -1.01
CA THR A 73 -3.52 -5.29 -0.35
C THR A 73 -3.31 -4.23 0.74
N GLY A 74 -4.34 -4.03 1.55
CA GLY A 74 -4.40 -3.01 2.60
C GLY A 74 -5.82 -2.57 2.92
N ALA A 75 -6.01 -1.29 3.24
CA ALA A 75 -7.29 -0.65 3.51
C ALA A 75 -7.40 0.67 2.74
N ASP A 76 -8.63 1.20 2.65
CA ASP A 76 -8.97 2.49 2.05
C ASP A 76 -8.58 2.56 0.55
N GLU A 77 -7.65 3.40 0.15
CA GLU A 77 -7.13 3.51 -1.21
C GLU A 77 -6.36 2.24 -1.60
N ALA A 78 -6.23 1.98 -2.89
CA ALA A 78 -5.37 0.91 -3.40
C ALA A 78 -3.92 1.15 -2.99
N THR A 79 -3.23 0.09 -2.58
CA THR A 79 -1.79 0.13 -2.29
C THR A 79 -1.02 0.53 -3.54
N THR A 80 -0.13 1.50 -3.41
CA THR A 80 0.68 2.01 -4.52
C THR A 80 2.10 1.47 -4.42
N PHE A 81 2.65 1.02 -5.55
CA PHE A 81 4.02 0.54 -5.70
C PHE A 81 4.71 1.33 -6.79
N THR A 82 5.84 1.97 -6.47
CA THR A 82 6.62 2.77 -7.42
C THR A 82 8.04 2.24 -7.48
N THR A 83 8.58 2.14 -8.69
CA THR A 83 9.99 1.82 -8.95
C THR A 83 10.57 2.76 -10.00
N ASP A 84 11.81 3.21 -9.80
CA ASP A 84 12.55 4.06 -10.75
C ASP A 84 13.41 3.26 -11.74
N LYS A 85 13.42 1.92 -11.63
CA LYS A 85 14.08 0.99 -12.54
C LYS A 85 13.13 -0.11 -12.96
N ASP A 86 13.40 -0.71 -14.11
CA ASP A 86 12.71 -1.90 -14.55
C ASP A 86 13.02 -3.07 -13.62
N LEU A 87 11.97 -3.78 -13.23
CA LEU A 87 12.05 -4.98 -12.41
C LEU A 87 11.60 -6.22 -13.17
N GLU A 88 11.95 -7.37 -12.66
CA GLU A 88 11.30 -8.62 -12.98
C GLU A 88 10.70 -9.22 -11.72
N ILE A 89 9.39 -9.42 -11.71
CA ILE A 89 8.65 -9.99 -10.58
C ILE A 89 7.93 -11.24 -11.07
N GLY A 90 8.24 -12.41 -10.51
CA GLY A 90 7.62 -13.68 -10.92
C GLY A 90 7.79 -13.99 -12.41
N GLY A 91 8.93 -13.62 -13.00
CA GLY A 91 9.22 -13.83 -14.43
C GLY A 91 8.58 -12.81 -15.37
N THR A 92 7.85 -11.83 -14.85
CA THR A 92 7.23 -10.77 -15.66
C THR A 92 8.01 -9.47 -15.54
N ALA A 93 8.30 -8.82 -16.67
CA ALA A 93 8.94 -7.52 -16.71
C ALA A 93 7.94 -6.44 -16.23
N ILE A 94 8.37 -5.64 -15.25
CA ILE A 94 7.65 -4.50 -14.71
C ILE A 94 8.48 -3.26 -14.99
N PRO A 95 8.11 -2.44 -15.98
CA PRO A 95 8.83 -1.20 -16.30
C PRO A 95 8.88 -0.24 -15.11
N ALA A 96 9.87 0.66 -15.12
CA ALA A 96 9.90 1.79 -14.19
C ALA A 96 8.59 2.56 -14.26
N GLY A 97 7.98 2.85 -13.09
CA GLY A 97 6.65 3.47 -13.04
C GLY A 97 5.97 3.32 -11.70
N THR A 98 4.70 3.72 -11.69
CA THR A 98 3.83 3.64 -10.53
C THR A 98 2.63 2.74 -10.86
N TYR A 99 2.31 1.84 -9.94
CA TYR A 99 1.30 0.79 -10.08
C TYR A 99 0.46 0.69 -8.81
N SER A 100 -0.71 0.09 -8.93
CA SER A 100 -1.45 -0.39 -7.76
C SER A 100 -1.19 -1.89 -7.55
N LEU A 101 -1.09 -2.29 -6.29
CA LEU A 101 -1.00 -3.69 -5.89
C LEU A 101 -2.35 -4.19 -5.40
N PHE A 102 -2.76 -5.33 -5.92
CA PHE A 102 -3.86 -6.13 -5.40
C PHE A 102 -3.37 -7.54 -5.11
N THR A 103 -4.09 -8.25 -4.27
CA THR A 103 -3.81 -9.65 -3.95
C THR A 103 -5.06 -10.47 -4.18
N LEU A 104 -4.93 -11.63 -4.80
CA LEU A 104 -5.97 -12.64 -4.88
C LEU A 104 -5.58 -13.79 -3.94
N PRO A 105 -6.06 -13.80 -2.68
CA PRO A 105 -5.72 -14.86 -1.74
C PRO A 105 -6.50 -16.13 -2.05
N GLU A 106 -5.81 -17.25 -1.85
CA GLU A 106 -6.33 -18.62 -1.98
C GLU A 106 -6.02 -19.38 -0.69
N GLU A 107 -6.61 -20.55 -0.48
CA GLU A 107 -6.38 -21.33 0.75
C GLU A 107 -4.91 -21.70 0.92
N ASN A 108 -4.24 -22.09 -0.16
CA ASN A 108 -2.86 -22.60 -0.15
C ASN A 108 -1.82 -21.62 -0.70
N GLY A 109 -2.21 -20.39 -1.02
CA GLY A 109 -1.31 -19.41 -1.62
C GLY A 109 -2.01 -18.08 -1.86
N ALA A 110 -1.42 -17.27 -2.73
CA ALA A 110 -2.05 -16.05 -3.24
C ALA A 110 -1.41 -15.67 -4.57
N LYS A 111 -2.07 -14.78 -5.32
CA LYS A 111 -1.45 -14.10 -6.47
C LYS A 111 -1.32 -12.62 -6.18
N LEU A 112 -0.14 -12.06 -6.43
CA LEU A 112 0.07 -10.62 -6.52
C LEU A 112 -0.41 -10.15 -7.88
N ILE A 113 -1.20 -9.08 -7.90
CA ILE A 113 -1.67 -8.42 -9.11
C ILE A 113 -1.03 -7.03 -9.15
N ILE A 114 -0.29 -6.75 -10.21
CA ILE A 114 0.30 -5.45 -10.49
C ILE A 114 -0.58 -4.79 -11.56
N ASN A 115 -1.22 -3.67 -11.21
CA ASN A 115 -2.22 -3.01 -12.03
C ASN A 115 -1.76 -1.59 -12.43
N LYS A 116 -1.96 -1.23 -13.69
CA LYS A 116 -1.53 0.06 -14.25
C LYS A 116 -2.38 1.25 -13.79
N GLN A 117 -3.60 1.00 -13.33
CA GLN A 117 -4.45 2.06 -12.77
C GLN A 117 -3.94 2.49 -11.40
N THR A 118 -3.87 3.79 -11.14
CA THR A 118 -3.40 4.36 -9.86
C THR A 118 -4.34 5.43 -9.34
N GLY A 119 -4.27 5.69 -8.01
CA GLY A 119 -5.07 6.75 -7.39
C GLY A 119 -6.54 6.41 -7.13
N GLN A 120 -6.99 5.19 -7.44
CA GLN A 120 -8.34 4.73 -7.21
C GLN A 120 -8.56 4.27 -5.76
N TRP A 121 -9.83 4.25 -5.34
CA TRP A 121 -10.23 3.59 -4.12
C TRP A 121 -10.01 2.07 -4.23
N GLY A 122 -9.54 1.44 -3.17
CA GLY A 122 -9.08 0.05 -3.21
C GLY A 122 -10.11 -1.01 -3.62
N THR A 123 -11.40 -0.69 -3.59
CA THR A 123 -12.45 -1.60 -4.10
C THR A 123 -12.71 -1.45 -5.60
N ARG A 124 -12.01 -0.54 -6.29
CA ARG A 124 -12.12 -0.32 -7.72
C ARG A 124 -10.93 -0.96 -8.44
N HIS A 125 -11.00 -2.25 -8.69
CA HIS A 125 -10.03 -2.99 -9.48
C HIS A 125 -10.56 -3.17 -10.90
N ASP A 126 -9.82 -2.64 -11.88
CA ASP A 126 -10.06 -2.88 -13.30
C ASP A 126 -9.10 -3.95 -13.82
N GLN A 127 -9.61 -5.15 -14.03
CA GLN A 127 -8.82 -6.29 -14.49
C GLN A 127 -8.18 -6.06 -15.87
N SER A 128 -8.75 -5.22 -16.72
CA SER A 128 -8.19 -4.89 -18.04
C SER A 128 -6.86 -4.11 -17.94
N GLN A 129 -6.58 -3.52 -16.78
CA GLN A 129 -5.35 -2.78 -16.47
C GLN A 129 -4.30 -3.65 -15.75
N ASP A 130 -4.55 -4.94 -15.53
CA ASP A 130 -3.55 -5.82 -14.94
C ASP A 130 -2.35 -5.97 -15.88
N LEU A 131 -1.17 -5.58 -15.39
CA LEU A 131 0.10 -5.75 -16.08
C LEU A 131 0.67 -7.16 -15.85
N ALA A 132 0.57 -7.63 -14.61
CA ALA A 132 1.09 -8.93 -14.20
C ALA A 132 0.25 -9.55 -13.10
N ARG A 133 0.23 -10.89 -13.09
CA ARG A 133 -0.25 -11.71 -11.98
C ARG A 133 0.79 -12.77 -11.69
N THR A 134 1.39 -12.72 -10.50
CA THR A 134 2.45 -13.65 -10.09
C THR A 134 2.08 -14.37 -8.81
N ASP A 135 2.55 -15.60 -8.66
CA ASP A 135 2.31 -16.39 -7.46
C ASP A 135 3.08 -15.80 -6.27
N LEU A 136 2.44 -15.81 -5.11
CA LEU A 136 3.03 -15.49 -3.83
C LEU A 136 3.22 -16.77 -3.04
N LYS A 137 4.44 -17.00 -2.55
CA LYS A 137 4.72 -18.06 -1.60
C LYS A 137 4.04 -17.74 -0.27
N LYS A 138 3.35 -18.72 0.31
CA LYS A 138 2.71 -18.61 1.61
C LYS A 138 3.57 -19.28 2.66
N ASP A 139 3.90 -18.57 3.73
CA ASP A 139 4.61 -19.07 4.91
C ASP A 139 3.87 -18.65 6.18
N SER A 140 4.13 -19.37 7.28
CA SER A 140 3.66 -18.99 8.60
C SER A 140 4.66 -18.08 9.29
N LEU A 141 4.17 -17.03 9.96
CA LEU A 141 4.99 -16.18 10.80
C LEU A 141 5.22 -16.83 12.18
N ALA A 142 6.44 -16.72 12.69
CA ALA A 142 6.79 -17.17 14.04
C ALA A 142 6.08 -16.33 15.13
N GLN A 143 5.82 -15.05 14.84
CA GLN A 143 5.06 -14.14 15.70
C GLN A 143 3.98 -13.49 14.84
N PRO A 144 2.72 -13.47 15.29
CA PRO A 144 1.64 -12.85 14.54
C PRO A 144 1.87 -11.34 14.31
N ALA A 145 1.60 -10.88 13.10
CA ALA A 145 1.57 -9.47 12.75
C ALA A 145 0.16 -8.92 13.08
N GLU A 146 0.03 -8.19 14.17
CA GLU A 146 -1.27 -7.60 14.59
C GLU A 146 -1.78 -6.51 13.65
N GLN A 147 -0.93 -5.97 12.83
CA GLN A 147 -1.24 -4.96 11.82
C GLN A 147 -0.66 -5.39 10.48
N PHE A 148 -1.47 -5.24 9.41
CA PHE A 148 -0.98 -5.53 8.07
C PHE A 148 0.31 -4.75 7.77
N THR A 149 1.34 -5.45 7.34
CA THR A 149 2.68 -4.91 7.11
C THR A 149 3.18 -5.37 5.76
N ILE A 150 3.67 -4.42 4.97
CA ILE A 150 4.44 -4.68 3.75
C ILE A 150 5.91 -4.43 4.05
N SER A 151 6.81 -5.31 3.61
CA SER A 151 8.25 -5.04 3.60
C SER A 151 8.85 -5.28 2.22
N VAL A 152 9.92 -4.55 1.95
CA VAL A 152 10.80 -4.74 0.79
C VAL A 152 12.19 -4.93 1.35
N GLU A 153 12.77 -6.09 1.13
CA GLU A 153 14.06 -6.50 1.69
C GLU A 153 15.01 -6.88 0.55
N GLN A 154 16.30 -6.62 0.74
CA GLN A 154 17.30 -7.08 -0.21
C GLN A 154 17.57 -8.58 0.02
N ASN A 155 17.63 -9.35 -1.07
CA ASN A 155 18.05 -10.75 -1.04
C ASN A 155 19.57 -10.86 -1.10
N GLU A 156 20.11 -12.04 -0.75
CA GLU A 156 21.55 -12.34 -0.86
C GLU A 156 22.07 -12.30 -2.31
N GLY A 157 21.18 -12.26 -3.30
CA GLY A 157 21.49 -12.18 -4.73
C GLY A 157 21.28 -10.78 -5.33
N SER A 158 20.92 -10.76 -6.62
CA SER A 158 20.79 -9.55 -7.46
C SER A 158 19.38 -8.95 -7.41
N GLY A 159 18.71 -8.94 -6.27
CA GLY A 159 17.33 -8.45 -6.19
C GLY A 159 16.84 -8.26 -4.78
N GLY A 160 15.55 -8.29 -4.61
CA GLY A 160 14.88 -8.18 -3.33
C GLY A 160 13.68 -9.12 -3.21
N GLU A 161 13.00 -9.01 -2.11
CA GLU A 161 11.77 -9.72 -1.81
C GLU A 161 10.70 -8.74 -1.32
N LEU A 162 9.53 -8.83 -1.89
CA LEU A 162 8.33 -8.16 -1.42
C LEU A 162 7.56 -9.12 -0.53
N LYS A 163 7.27 -8.69 0.72
CA LYS A 163 6.50 -9.48 1.70
C LYS A 163 5.25 -8.75 2.14
N LEU A 164 4.18 -9.50 2.31
CA LEU A 164 2.89 -9.06 2.83
C LEU A 164 2.59 -9.90 4.08
N MET A 165 2.53 -9.27 5.25
CA MET A 165 2.41 -9.96 6.52
C MET A 165 1.16 -9.50 7.27
N TRP A 166 0.32 -10.43 7.70
CA TRP A 166 -0.83 -10.14 8.56
C TRP A 166 -1.28 -11.38 9.31
N GLU A 167 -1.65 -11.21 10.58
CA GLU A 167 -1.94 -12.31 11.47
C GLU A 167 -0.72 -13.26 11.54
N ASN A 168 -0.87 -14.55 11.32
CA ASN A 168 0.21 -15.53 11.30
C ASN A 168 0.66 -15.93 9.89
N VAL A 169 0.25 -15.17 8.84
CA VAL A 169 0.57 -15.47 7.44
C VAL A 169 1.50 -14.43 6.86
N SER A 170 2.52 -14.90 6.14
CA SER A 170 3.35 -14.13 5.21
C SER A 170 3.12 -14.62 3.78
N TYR A 171 2.90 -13.69 2.88
CA TYR A 171 2.97 -13.91 1.42
C TYR A 171 4.19 -13.20 0.88
N SER A 172 5.01 -13.86 0.07
CA SER A 172 6.21 -13.24 -0.49
C SER A 172 6.45 -13.60 -1.95
N THR A 173 7.16 -12.72 -2.66
CA THR A 173 7.67 -12.95 -4.01
C THR A 173 9.02 -12.27 -4.17
N PRO A 174 10.01 -12.97 -4.75
CA PRO A 174 11.27 -12.34 -5.11
C PRO A 174 11.10 -11.45 -6.36
N PHE A 175 11.98 -10.47 -6.46
CA PHE A 175 12.16 -9.67 -7.68
C PHE A 175 13.63 -9.41 -7.96
N SER A 176 13.95 -9.14 -9.21
CA SER A 176 15.28 -8.68 -9.64
C SER A 176 15.18 -7.30 -10.27
N VAL A 177 16.27 -6.52 -10.16
CA VAL A 177 16.42 -5.23 -10.85
C VAL A 177 17.05 -5.49 -12.21
N LYS A 178 16.43 -5.01 -13.29
CA LYS A 178 16.97 -5.13 -14.64
C LYS A 178 18.14 -4.14 -14.82
N LYS A 179 19.17 -4.60 -15.49
CA LYS A 179 20.36 -3.80 -15.83
C LYS A 179 20.10 -2.92 -17.04
#